data_3491f401a06041e64b6cda340482e4dd
#
_entry.id   3491f401a06041e64b6cda340482e4dd
#
_cell.length_a   1.000
_cell.length_b   1.000
_cell.length_c   1.000
_cell.angle_alpha   90.00
_cell.angle_beta   90.00
_cell.angle_gamma   90.00
#
_symmetry.space_group_name_H-M   'P 1'
#
loop_
_entity.id
_entity.type
_entity.pdbx_description
1 polymer ?
#
loop_
_entity_poly.entity_id
_entity_poly.type
_entity_poly.pdbx_seq_one_letter_code
_entity_poly.pdbx_strand_id
1 'polypeptide(L)'
;MLPHRDPATQPEGVVAGYAQTASRWPAEPLVRRPQTRTELGAPQPRRRLAPARGDLAGHGTKRAAGQLIHLRARVVDEDGAPVAGALVEVWHCNAAGKYIHPNDTNDAPADPNFYGAARLVAGDSGLVELRTIKPGAYPVPDTRVWWRPPHIHFSVWGRVWLSRLVTQMFFPGEPLNETDYILNAIRDPAARSRSLARLMPTERGPANALVYEYQLVVRGRGATPSLP
;
A
#
# COMPACT_ATOMS: atom_id res chain seq x y z
N MET A 1 15.47 10.52 -37.95
CA MET A 1 16.40 9.53 -37.39
C MET A 1 16.77 10.04 -36.00
N LEU A 2 16.07 9.58 -34.95
CA LEU A 2 16.32 9.96 -33.57
C LEU A 2 17.31 8.96 -32.97
N PRO A 3 18.28 9.36 -32.17
CA PRO A 3 19.29 8.45 -31.64
C PRO A 3 18.69 7.51 -30.59
N HIS A 4 18.97 6.23 -30.76
CA HIS A 4 18.72 5.17 -29.79
C HIS A 4 19.38 5.51 -28.45
N ARG A 5 18.59 5.65 -27.38
CA ARG A 5 19.12 5.73 -26.01
C ARG A 5 19.33 4.33 -25.50
N ASP A 6 20.56 4.01 -25.16
CA ASP A 6 20.99 2.80 -24.49
C ASP A 6 20.34 2.70 -23.10
N PRO A 7 19.65 1.60 -22.74
CA PRO A 7 19.01 1.42 -21.45
C PRO A 7 19.97 1.15 -20.27
N ALA A 8 21.29 1.19 -20.51
CA ALA A 8 22.29 0.72 -19.53
C ALA A 8 22.82 1.79 -18.54
N THR A 9 22.37 3.04 -18.61
CA THR A 9 22.82 4.09 -17.68
C THR A 9 21.71 4.56 -16.75
N GLN A 10 21.32 3.70 -15.81
CA GLN A 10 20.61 4.17 -14.61
C GLN A 10 21.64 4.54 -13.53
N PRO A 11 21.51 5.69 -12.87
CA PRO A 11 22.39 6.05 -11.78
C PRO A 11 22.13 5.12 -10.59
N GLU A 12 23.05 4.20 -10.33
CA GLU A 12 22.99 3.21 -9.23
C GLU A 12 22.73 3.84 -7.84
N GLY A 13 23.01 5.13 -7.68
CA GLY A 13 22.84 5.85 -6.41
C GLY A 13 21.39 6.16 -6.02
N VAL A 14 20.43 6.22 -6.97
CA VAL A 14 19.05 6.63 -6.70
C VAL A 14 18.25 5.48 -6.07
N VAL A 15 18.49 4.26 -6.49
CA VAL A 15 17.79 3.08 -5.96
C VAL A 15 18.22 2.74 -4.53
N ALA A 16 19.53 2.89 -4.22
CA ALA A 16 20.08 2.61 -2.89
C ALA A 16 19.60 3.64 -1.86
N GLY A 17 19.51 4.93 -2.22
CA GLY A 17 19.01 5.98 -1.33
C GLY A 17 17.53 5.83 -0.98
N TYR A 18 16.72 5.32 -1.92
CA TYR A 18 15.29 5.16 -1.69
C TYR A 18 14.94 3.89 -0.91
N ALA A 19 15.70 2.83 -1.09
CA ALA A 19 15.59 1.64 -0.23
C ALA A 19 15.87 2.00 1.25
N GLN A 20 16.80 2.92 1.51
CA GLN A 20 17.08 3.39 2.87
C GLN A 20 15.99 4.30 3.43
N THR A 21 15.30 5.12 2.59
CA THR A 21 14.19 5.96 3.06
C THR A 21 12.89 5.16 3.24
N ALA A 22 12.66 4.16 2.41
CA ALA A 22 11.54 3.22 2.59
C ALA A 22 11.73 2.34 3.84
N SER A 23 12.97 2.01 4.22
CA SER A 23 13.29 1.33 5.48
C SER A 23 13.10 2.21 6.73
N ARG A 24 13.00 3.53 6.56
CA ARG A 24 12.64 4.49 7.64
C ARG A 24 11.14 4.63 7.89
N TRP A 25 10.27 4.10 7.03
CA TRP A 25 8.92 3.77 7.48
C TRP A 25 9.07 2.71 8.55
N PRO A 26 8.54 2.95 9.75
CA PRO A 26 8.80 2.04 10.86
C PRO A 26 8.38 0.64 10.44
N ALA A 27 9.38 -0.18 10.11
CA ALA A 27 9.26 -1.62 10.06
C ALA A 27 8.96 -2.17 11.47
N GLU A 28 8.84 -1.29 12.44
CA GLU A 28 8.41 -1.65 13.78
C GLU A 28 6.94 -2.05 13.75
N PRO A 29 6.63 -3.26 14.19
CA PRO A 29 5.25 -3.61 14.49
C PRO A 29 4.70 -2.53 15.41
N LEU A 30 3.49 -2.03 15.13
CA LEU A 30 2.74 -1.15 16.02
C LEU A 30 2.37 -1.85 17.36
N VAL A 31 3.07 -2.93 17.72
CA VAL A 31 3.09 -3.51 19.05
C VAL A 31 3.98 -2.59 19.88
N ARG A 32 3.36 -1.63 20.54
CA ARG A 32 4.03 -0.80 21.55
C ARG A 32 4.68 -1.72 22.56
N ARG A 33 6.01 -1.53 22.79
CA ARG A 33 6.59 -1.81 24.09
C ARG A 33 5.75 -1.08 25.14
N PRO A 34 5.48 -1.64 26.32
CA PRO A 34 4.84 -0.89 27.40
C PRO A 34 5.68 0.37 27.65
N GLN A 35 5.11 1.53 27.34
CA GLN A 35 5.78 2.80 27.65
C GLN A 35 5.80 2.98 29.14
N THR A 36 6.97 3.23 29.70
CA THR A 36 7.09 3.63 31.07
C THR A 36 6.43 5.00 31.26
N ARG A 37 5.85 5.22 32.45
CA ARG A 37 5.04 6.40 32.81
C ARG A 37 5.74 7.76 32.59
N THR A 38 7.03 7.76 32.32
CA THR A 38 7.88 8.96 32.14
C THR A 38 7.94 9.49 30.74
N GLU A 39 7.47 8.71 29.72
CA GLU A 39 7.48 9.10 28.31
C GLU A 39 6.15 9.73 27.85
N LEU A 40 5.24 10.02 28.78
CA LEU A 40 3.93 10.63 28.51
C LEU A 40 3.98 12.17 28.41
N GLY A 41 5.15 12.74 28.14
CA GLY A 41 5.33 14.17 27.91
C GLY A 41 5.05 14.56 26.47
N ALA A 42 3.93 15.13 26.19
CA ALA A 42 3.29 15.70 25.01
C ALA A 42 2.31 14.75 24.30
N PRO A 43 1.11 15.23 23.97
CA PRO A 43 0.14 14.43 23.25
C PRO A 43 0.68 14.17 21.85
N GLN A 44 1.17 12.94 21.61
CA GLN A 44 1.47 12.45 20.28
C GLN A 44 0.22 12.65 19.40
N PRO A 45 0.32 13.21 18.19
CA PRO A 45 -0.82 13.28 17.32
C PRO A 45 -1.33 11.85 17.15
N ARG A 46 -2.51 11.57 17.66
CA ARG A 46 -3.12 10.24 17.61
C ARG A 46 -3.22 9.87 16.13
N ARG A 47 -2.46 8.88 15.68
CA ARG A 47 -2.68 8.24 14.38
C ARG A 47 -4.14 7.79 14.38
N ARG A 48 -4.95 8.40 13.53
CA ARG A 48 -6.33 7.96 13.33
C ARG A 48 -6.26 6.66 12.55
N LEU A 49 -6.28 5.55 13.26
CA LEU A 49 -6.55 4.26 12.64
C LEU A 49 -8.03 4.22 12.27
N ALA A 50 -8.33 3.74 11.08
CA ALA A 50 -9.70 3.48 10.70
C ALA A 50 -10.37 2.54 11.71
N PRO A 51 -11.69 2.67 11.93
CA PRO A 51 -12.45 1.68 12.69
C PRO A 51 -12.17 0.26 12.18
N ALA A 52 -12.28 -0.74 13.04
CA ALA A 52 -11.97 -2.15 12.75
C ALA A 52 -12.70 -2.75 11.52
N ARG A 53 -13.59 -2.00 10.90
CA ARG A 53 -14.37 -2.40 9.72
C ARG A 53 -13.72 -2.06 8.37
N GLY A 54 -12.48 -1.57 8.34
CA GLY A 54 -11.76 -1.34 7.08
C GLY A 54 -12.31 -0.19 6.21
N ASP A 55 -13.02 0.80 6.76
CA ASP A 55 -13.44 2.00 6.03
C ASP A 55 -12.47 3.16 6.28
N LEU A 56 -11.62 3.44 5.30
CA LEU A 56 -10.72 4.59 5.30
C LEU A 56 -11.31 5.81 4.56
N ALA A 57 -12.42 5.64 3.83
CA ALA A 57 -12.99 6.66 2.95
C ALA A 57 -13.93 7.63 3.66
N GLY A 58 -13.99 7.63 4.99
CA GLY A 58 -14.87 8.56 5.66
C GLY A 58 -14.77 8.58 7.18
N HIS A 59 -15.17 9.71 7.75
CA HIS A 59 -15.27 9.92 9.19
C HIS A 59 -16.71 10.36 9.54
N GLY A 60 -17.46 9.51 10.23
CA GLY A 60 -18.86 9.75 10.48
C GLY A 60 -19.67 9.89 9.19
N THR A 61 -20.36 11.01 9.01
CA THR A 61 -21.14 11.32 7.79
C THR A 61 -20.29 11.97 6.68
N LYS A 62 -19.06 12.40 6.97
CA LYS A 62 -18.16 13.04 6.02
C LYS A 62 -17.38 12.00 5.24
N ARG A 63 -17.09 12.31 3.98
CA ARG A 63 -16.35 11.43 3.07
C ARG A 63 -15.04 12.05 2.64
N ALA A 64 -14.03 11.21 2.47
CA ALA A 64 -12.77 11.59 1.86
C ALA A 64 -12.98 11.93 0.38
N ALA A 65 -12.22 12.91 -0.10
CA ALA A 65 -12.22 13.29 -1.51
C ALA A 65 -11.56 12.20 -2.38
N GLY A 66 -12.07 12.03 -3.61
CA GLY A 66 -11.49 11.11 -4.58
C GLY A 66 -12.42 9.99 -5.02
N GLN A 67 -11.91 9.13 -5.90
CA GLN A 67 -12.64 7.97 -6.42
C GLN A 67 -12.77 6.91 -5.31
N LEU A 68 -13.99 6.61 -4.92
CA LEU A 68 -14.28 5.53 -3.98
C LEU A 68 -13.92 4.18 -4.61
N ILE A 69 -13.22 3.35 -3.84
CA ILE A 69 -12.89 1.97 -4.23
C ILE A 69 -13.29 1.00 -3.11
N HIS A 70 -13.67 -0.19 -3.53
CA HIS A 70 -13.84 -1.35 -2.67
C HIS A 70 -12.78 -2.38 -3.04
N LEU A 71 -11.84 -2.61 -2.14
CA LEU A 71 -10.74 -3.55 -2.33
C LEU A 71 -11.01 -4.84 -1.56
N ARG A 72 -10.96 -5.96 -2.26
CA ARG A 72 -11.06 -7.31 -1.74
C ARG A 72 -9.70 -7.99 -1.86
N ALA A 73 -8.94 -8.03 -0.78
CA ALA A 73 -7.65 -8.68 -0.74
C ALA A 73 -7.76 -10.06 -0.09
N ARG A 74 -7.22 -11.09 -0.74
CA ARG A 74 -7.22 -12.46 -0.24
C ARG A 74 -5.80 -12.90 0.11
N VAL A 75 -5.60 -13.28 1.35
CA VAL A 75 -4.34 -13.84 1.82
C VAL A 75 -4.38 -15.35 1.65
N VAL A 76 -3.42 -15.88 0.91
CA VAL A 76 -3.27 -17.32 0.64
C VAL A 76 -1.82 -17.74 0.83
N ASP A 77 -1.63 -19.05 1.03
CA ASP A 77 -0.30 -19.66 1.00
C ASP A 77 0.13 -20.03 -0.44
N GLU A 78 1.24 -20.76 -0.55
CA GLU A 78 1.82 -21.18 -1.84
C GLU A 78 0.94 -22.16 -2.63
N ASP A 79 0.07 -22.88 -1.95
CA ASP A 79 -0.85 -23.86 -2.54
C ASP A 79 -2.23 -23.23 -2.86
N GLY A 80 -2.38 -21.93 -2.58
CA GLY A 80 -3.63 -21.19 -2.78
C GLY A 80 -4.64 -21.38 -1.64
N ALA A 81 -4.28 -22.07 -0.57
CA ALA A 81 -5.16 -22.24 0.57
C ALA A 81 -5.26 -20.94 1.40
N PRO A 82 -6.43 -20.61 1.94
CA PRO A 82 -6.63 -19.37 2.68
C PRO A 82 -5.85 -19.34 3.99
N VAL A 83 -5.22 -18.20 4.28
CA VAL A 83 -4.55 -17.96 5.56
C VAL A 83 -5.52 -17.22 6.48
N ALA A 84 -6.42 -17.97 7.10
CA ALA A 84 -7.37 -17.43 8.07
C ALA A 84 -6.65 -16.83 9.28
N GLY A 85 -7.17 -15.70 9.79
CA GLY A 85 -6.59 -15.01 10.94
C GLY A 85 -5.30 -14.24 10.64
N ALA A 86 -4.86 -14.15 9.37
CA ALA A 86 -3.72 -13.31 9.01
C ALA A 86 -3.98 -11.85 9.41
N LEU A 87 -3.00 -11.22 10.06
CA LEU A 87 -3.05 -9.79 10.35
C LEU A 87 -2.57 -9.02 9.11
N VAL A 88 -3.39 -8.10 8.63
CA VAL A 88 -3.11 -7.28 7.45
C VAL A 88 -3.12 -5.81 7.84
N GLU A 89 -1.97 -5.16 7.75
CA GLU A 89 -1.88 -3.71 7.82
C GLU A 89 -1.89 -3.13 6.41
N VAL A 90 -2.66 -2.06 6.23
CA VAL A 90 -2.81 -1.37 4.95
C VAL A 90 -2.56 0.11 5.18
N TRP A 91 -1.81 0.77 4.29
CA TRP A 91 -1.66 2.22 4.31
C TRP A 91 -1.42 2.77 2.90
N HIS A 92 -1.89 4.00 2.67
CA HIS A 92 -1.66 4.71 1.42
C HIS A 92 -1.89 6.23 1.58
N CYS A 93 -1.53 7.02 0.59
CA CYS A 93 -1.79 8.45 0.53
C CYS A 93 -3.26 8.74 0.17
N ASN A 94 -3.71 9.98 0.38
CA ASN A 94 -5.03 10.43 -0.09
C ASN A 94 -5.08 10.61 -1.62
N ALA A 95 -6.20 11.05 -2.16
CA ALA A 95 -6.37 11.25 -3.60
C ALA A 95 -5.46 12.35 -4.19
N ALA A 96 -4.93 13.25 -3.36
CA ALA A 96 -3.96 14.27 -3.76
C ALA A 96 -2.49 13.80 -3.63
N GLY A 97 -2.24 12.55 -3.24
CA GLY A 97 -0.89 12.02 -3.05
C GLY A 97 -0.27 12.33 -1.67
N LYS A 98 -1.06 12.83 -0.69
CA LYS A 98 -0.58 13.17 0.65
C LYS A 98 -0.74 12.03 1.63
N TYR A 99 0.34 11.63 2.30
CA TYR A 99 0.30 10.69 3.42
C TYR A 99 -0.02 11.39 4.74
N ILE A 100 -0.71 10.69 5.64
CA ILE A 100 -0.88 11.12 7.03
C ILE A 100 0.34 10.63 7.82
N HIS A 101 1.49 11.25 7.57
CA HIS A 101 2.73 10.89 8.25
C HIS A 101 3.59 12.14 8.51
N PRO A 102 4.21 12.28 9.70
CA PRO A 102 5.02 13.46 10.02
C PRO A 102 6.20 13.71 9.07
N ASN A 103 6.73 12.65 8.46
CA ASN A 103 7.87 12.74 7.54
C ASN A 103 7.44 12.95 6.08
N ASP A 104 6.14 13.05 5.79
CA ASP A 104 5.70 13.38 4.44
C ASP A 104 5.86 14.88 4.20
N THR A 105 6.85 15.23 3.39
CA THR A 105 7.18 16.61 2.99
C THR A 105 6.44 17.08 1.74
N ASN A 106 5.57 16.25 1.15
CA ASN A 106 4.79 16.64 -0.02
C ASN A 106 3.80 17.76 0.33
N ASP A 107 3.78 18.84 -0.48
CA ASP A 107 2.92 20.02 -0.30
C ASP A 107 1.45 19.78 -0.68
N ALA A 108 1.11 18.56 -1.16
CA ALA A 108 -0.26 18.23 -1.49
C ALA A 108 -1.20 18.39 -0.28
N PRO A 109 -2.48 18.75 -0.49
CA PRO A 109 -3.41 19.03 0.59
C PRO A 109 -3.75 17.74 1.37
N ALA A 110 -3.78 17.87 2.69
CA ALA A 110 -4.29 16.82 3.57
C ALA A 110 -5.82 16.74 3.48
N ASP A 111 -6.37 15.53 3.60
CA ASP A 111 -7.81 15.30 3.69
C ASP A 111 -8.18 14.89 5.13
N PRO A 112 -8.93 15.73 5.87
CA PRO A 112 -9.30 15.45 7.25
C PRO A 112 -10.28 14.27 7.41
N ASN A 113 -10.93 13.85 6.31
CA ASN A 113 -11.90 12.77 6.29
C ASN A 113 -11.28 11.42 5.89
N PHE A 114 -10.00 11.40 5.54
CA PHE A 114 -9.27 10.21 5.15
C PHE A 114 -8.47 9.64 6.34
N TYR A 115 -8.50 8.32 6.54
CA TYR A 115 -7.81 7.68 7.66
C TYR A 115 -6.36 7.24 7.37
N GLY A 116 -5.99 7.06 6.14
CA GLY A 116 -4.62 6.74 5.71
C GLY A 116 -4.14 5.32 6.01
N ALA A 117 -4.63 4.66 7.04
CA ALA A 117 -4.19 3.32 7.44
C ALA A 117 -5.29 2.53 8.16
N ALA A 118 -5.25 1.19 8.01
CA ALA A 118 -6.10 0.24 8.73
C ALA A 118 -5.33 -1.01 9.14
N ARG A 119 -5.84 -1.70 10.16
CA ARG A 119 -5.47 -3.05 10.54
C ARG A 119 -6.68 -3.94 10.43
N LEU A 120 -6.54 -5.04 9.73
CA LEU A 120 -7.60 -5.98 9.43
C LEU A 120 -7.13 -7.39 9.78
N VAL A 121 -8.08 -8.25 10.12
CA VAL A 121 -7.83 -9.67 10.31
C VAL A 121 -8.57 -10.42 9.21
N ALA A 122 -7.87 -11.30 8.51
CA ALA A 122 -8.45 -12.10 7.47
C ALA A 122 -9.46 -13.10 8.04
N GLY A 123 -10.64 -13.17 7.43
CA GLY A 123 -11.65 -14.16 7.77
C GLY A 123 -11.23 -15.60 7.39
N ASP A 124 -12.11 -16.57 7.61
CA ASP A 124 -11.83 -18.01 7.35
C ASP A 124 -11.46 -18.28 5.89
N SER A 125 -11.98 -17.50 4.96
CA SER A 125 -11.63 -17.57 3.52
C SER A 125 -10.34 -16.82 3.17
N GLY A 126 -9.59 -16.30 4.13
CA GLY A 126 -8.42 -15.45 3.90
C GLY A 126 -8.75 -14.02 3.41
N LEU A 127 -10.03 -13.66 3.31
CA LEU A 127 -10.47 -12.39 2.75
C LEU A 127 -10.38 -11.26 3.79
N VAL A 128 -9.86 -10.13 3.35
CA VAL A 128 -10.03 -8.81 3.98
C VAL A 128 -10.69 -7.86 2.98
N GLU A 129 -11.59 -7.03 3.48
CA GLU A 129 -12.29 -6.04 2.67
C GLU A 129 -11.97 -4.64 3.19
N LEU A 130 -11.64 -3.76 2.26
CA LEU A 130 -11.27 -2.38 2.53
C LEU A 130 -12.10 -1.45 1.65
N ARG A 131 -12.79 -0.52 2.27
CA ARG A 131 -13.44 0.59 1.60
C ARG A 131 -12.56 1.81 1.75
N THR A 132 -12.08 2.35 0.63
CA THR A 132 -11.18 3.50 0.65
C THR A 132 -11.35 4.35 -0.62
N ILE A 133 -10.51 5.35 -0.78
CA ILE A 133 -10.36 6.12 -2.01
C ILE A 133 -9.16 5.61 -2.81
N LYS A 134 -9.20 5.70 -4.12
CA LYS A 134 -8.02 5.46 -4.96
C LYS A 134 -6.95 6.49 -4.61
N PRO A 135 -5.73 6.06 -4.22
CA PRO A 135 -4.65 7.01 -3.94
C PRO A 135 -4.27 7.82 -5.17
N GLY A 136 -3.77 9.03 -4.94
CA GLY A 136 -3.15 9.83 -5.99
C GLY A 136 -1.72 9.40 -6.27
N ALA A 137 -1.20 9.78 -7.43
CA ALA A 137 0.22 9.77 -7.69
C ALA A 137 0.91 10.88 -6.87
N TYR A 138 2.20 10.70 -6.56
CA TYR A 138 2.95 11.71 -5.84
C TYR A 138 4.43 11.77 -6.27
N PRO A 139 5.07 12.97 -6.20
CA PRO A 139 6.49 13.10 -6.51
C PRO A 139 7.33 12.49 -5.39
N VAL A 140 8.42 11.84 -5.77
CA VAL A 140 9.40 11.35 -4.79
C VAL A 140 10.29 12.51 -4.35
N PRO A 141 10.44 12.77 -3.04
CA PRO A 141 11.32 13.82 -2.53
C PRO A 141 12.73 13.69 -3.09
N ASP A 142 13.39 14.84 -3.29
CA ASP A 142 14.76 14.95 -3.76
C ASP A 142 15.03 14.34 -5.16
N THR A 143 13.95 14.05 -5.91
CA THR A 143 14.05 13.67 -7.33
C THR A 143 13.31 14.69 -8.21
N ARG A 144 13.86 15.01 -9.40
CA ARG A 144 13.24 16.00 -10.30
C ARG A 144 12.15 15.41 -11.18
N VAL A 145 12.16 14.09 -11.39
CA VAL A 145 11.37 13.47 -12.46
C VAL A 145 10.66 12.20 -12.07
N TRP A 146 10.86 11.68 -10.86
CA TRP A 146 10.24 10.43 -10.44
C TRP A 146 8.95 10.68 -9.69
N TRP A 147 7.86 10.22 -10.28
CA TRP A 147 6.54 10.17 -9.68
C TRP A 147 6.16 8.72 -9.41
N ARG A 148 5.66 8.47 -8.21
CA ARG A 148 5.09 7.17 -7.88
C ARG A 148 3.67 7.07 -8.42
N PRO A 149 3.31 5.96 -9.09
CA PRO A 149 1.94 5.68 -9.46
C PRO A 149 1.04 5.51 -8.23
N PRO A 150 -0.29 5.58 -8.39
CA PRO A 150 -1.23 5.13 -7.38
C PRO A 150 -0.92 3.72 -6.89
N HIS A 151 -0.73 3.54 -5.56
CA HIS A 151 -0.46 2.24 -4.97
C HIS A 151 -0.92 2.19 -3.52
N ILE A 152 -1.13 0.96 -3.01
CA ILE A 152 -1.50 0.69 -1.63
C ILE A 152 -0.46 -0.25 -1.03
N HIS A 153 0.07 0.10 0.12
CA HIS A 153 1.00 -0.73 0.87
C HIS A 153 0.27 -1.77 1.71
N PHE A 154 0.86 -2.94 1.78
CA PHE A 154 0.43 -4.04 2.65
C PHE A 154 1.59 -4.55 3.49
N SER A 155 1.29 -4.87 4.74
CA SER A 155 2.14 -5.67 5.60
C SER A 155 1.29 -6.80 6.17
N VAL A 156 1.66 -8.03 5.85
CA VAL A 156 0.86 -9.22 6.17
C VAL A 156 1.67 -10.14 7.06
N TRP A 157 1.09 -10.53 8.18
CA TRP A 157 1.63 -11.59 9.04
C TRP A 157 0.77 -12.84 8.88
N GLY A 158 1.40 -13.92 8.47
CA GLY A 158 0.79 -15.24 8.43
C GLY A 158 0.58 -15.84 9.83
N ARG A 159 0.14 -17.11 9.89
CA ARG A 159 -0.07 -17.85 11.14
C ARG A 159 1.20 -17.99 12.00
N VAL A 160 2.36 -17.92 11.37
CA VAL A 160 3.66 -18.01 12.05
C VAL A 160 4.28 -16.62 12.00
N TRP A 161 4.59 -16.05 13.15
CA TRP A 161 5.16 -14.72 13.30
C TRP A 161 6.48 -14.46 12.53
N LEU A 162 7.11 -15.54 12.06
CA LEU A 162 8.35 -15.48 11.28
C LEU A 162 8.14 -15.13 9.80
N SER A 163 6.90 -15.17 9.30
CA SER A 163 6.61 -14.84 7.90
C SER A 163 5.86 -13.51 7.79
N ARG A 164 6.58 -12.46 7.49
CA ARG A 164 6.02 -11.15 7.17
C ARG A 164 6.23 -10.86 5.70
N LEU A 165 5.16 -10.62 4.98
CA LEU A 165 5.19 -10.06 3.63
C LEU A 165 4.96 -8.55 3.72
N VAL A 166 5.91 -7.75 3.20
CA VAL A 166 5.71 -6.32 2.94
C VAL A 166 5.67 -6.14 1.44
N THR A 167 4.62 -5.50 0.92
CA THR A 167 4.44 -5.34 -0.51
C THR A 167 3.62 -4.11 -0.85
N GLN A 168 3.52 -3.81 -2.13
CA GLN A 168 2.70 -2.75 -2.69
C GLN A 168 1.79 -3.35 -3.76
N MET A 169 0.52 -2.97 -3.74
CA MET A 169 -0.45 -3.24 -4.77
C MET A 169 -0.54 -2.02 -5.70
N PHE A 170 -0.41 -2.23 -6.98
CA PHE A 170 -0.55 -1.20 -8.00
C PHE A 170 -1.88 -1.34 -8.74
N PHE A 171 -2.36 -0.25 -9.30
CA PHE A 171 -3.60 -0.23 -10.07
C PHE A 171 -3.31 -0.50 -11.54
N PRO A 172 -4.13 -1.31 -12.23
CA PRO A 172 -3.95 -1.56 -13.66
C PRO A 172 -4.28 -0.30 -14.48
N GLY A 173 -3.60 -0.15 -15.61
CA GLY A 173 -3.85 0.95 -16.56
C GLY A 173 -3.28 2.31 -16.12
N GLU A 174 -2.50 2.38 -15.06
CA GLU A 174 -1.83 3.61 -14.64
C GLU A 174 -0.58 3.86 -15.48
N PRO A 175 -0.49 4.97 -16.23
CA PRO A 175 0.67 5.23 -17.09
C PRO A 175 2.00 5.28 -16.35
N LEU A 176 2.00 5.76 -15.10
CA LEU A 176 3.19 5.85 -14.27
C LEU A 176 3.74 4.47 -13.84
N ASN A 177 2.99 3.39 -14.00
CA ASN A 177 3.50 2.04 -13.75
C ASN A 177 4.68 1.70 -14.68
N GLU A 178 4.71 2.27 -15.89
CA GLU A 178 5.77 2.03 -16.87
C GLU A 178 7.12 2.66 -16.46
N THR A 179 7.07 3.70 -15.65
CA THR A 179 8.24 4.48 -15.24
C THR A 179 8.58 4.36 -13.75
N ASP A 180 7.79 3.58 -12.99
CA ASP A 180 8.03 3.40 -11.56
C ASP A 180 9.23 2.49 -11.30
N TYR A 181 10.26 3.01 -10.64
CA TYR A 181 11.48 2.24 -10.39
C TYR A 181 11.26 1.04 -9.47
N ILE A 182 10.33 1.13 -8.52
CA ILE A 182 10.07 0.05 -7.56
C ILE A 182 9.33 -1.09 -8.26
N LEU A 183 8.25 -0.81 -9.00
CA LEU A 183 7.52 -1.82 -9.74
C LEU A 183 8.40 -2.49 -10.81
N ASN A 184 9.21 -1.69 -11.51
CA ASN A 184 10.06 -2.19 -12.60
C ASN A 184 11.36 -2.85 -12.12
N ALA A 185 11.70 -2.74 -10.83
CA ALA A 185 12.75 -3.56 -10.23
C ALA A 185 12.39 -5.05 -10.19
N ILE A 186 11.10 -5.40 -10.27
CA ILE A 186 10.66 -6.78 -10.44
C ILE A 186 10.89 -7.20 -11.90
N ARG A 187 12.00 -7.91 -12.15
CA ARG A 187 12.44 -8.28 -13.50
C ARG A 187 11.55 -9.34 -14.15
N ASP A 188 11.04 -10.30 -13.36
CA ASP A 188 10.11 -11.31 -13.86
C ASP A 188 8.73 -10.71 -14.15
N PRO A 189 8.26 -10.70 -15.41
CA PRO A 189 6.95 -10.14 -15.78
C PRO A 189 5.79 -10.83 -15.06
N ALA A 190 5.87 -12.13 -14.82
CA ALA A 190 4.84 -12.88 -14.09
C ALA A 190 4.81 -12.49 -12.61
N ALA A 191 5.96 -12.26 -11.99
CA ALA A 191 6.03 -11.72 -10.63
C ALA A 191 5.51 -10.28 -10.58
N ARG A 192 5.88 -9.44 -11.55
CA ARG A 192 5.38 -8.06 -11.65
C ARG A 192 3.87 -7.99 -11.78
N SER A 193 3.27 -8.86 -12.59
CA SER A 193 1.80 -8.91 -12.76
C SER A 193 1.08 -9.27 -11.45
N ARG A 194 1.72 -10.02 -10.55
CA ARG A 194 1.18 -10.31 -9.21
C ARG A 194 1.15 -9.10 -8.28
N SER A 195 1.83 -8.01 -8.61
CA SER A 195 1.74 -6.74 -7.88
C SER A 195 0.61 -5.84 -8.38
N LEU A 196 -0.08 -6.22 -9.45
CA LEU A 196 -1.21 -5.46 -9.99
C LEU A 196 -2.53 -6.02 -9.46
N ALA A 197 -3.43 -5.13 -9.02
CA ALA A 197 -4.79 -5.49 -8.70
C ALA A 197 -5.59 -5.80 -9.97
N ARG A 198 -6.67 -6.54 -9.84
CA ARG A 198 -7.64 -6.79 -10.90
C ARG A 198 -8.85 -5.88 -10.71
N LEU A 199 -9.13 -5.03 -11.70
CA LEU A 199 -10.38 -4.27 -11.75
C LEU A 199 -11.53 -5.22 -12.09
N MET A 200 -12.58 -5.20 -11.28
CA MET A 200 -13.77 -6.02 -11.45
C MET A 200 -14.89 -5.22 -12.10
N PRO A 201 -15.81 -5.87 -12.82
CA PRO A 201 -17.02 -5.22 -13.30
C PRO A 201 -17.79 -4.55 -12.15
N THR A 202 -18.35 -3.38 -12.42
CA THR A 202 -19.05 -2.53 -11.43
C THR A 202 -20.28 -3.19 -10.80
N GLU A 203 -20.86 -4.19 -11.45
CA GLU A 203 -22.00 -4.96 -10.94
C GLU A 203 -21.72 -5.75 -9.65
N ARG A 204 -20.44 -5.90 -9.28
CA ARG A 204 -20.00 -6.65 -8.09
C ARG A 204 -19.74 -5.81 -6.86
N GLY A 205 -19.98 -4.49 -6.93
CA GLY A 205 -19.63 -3.56 -5.86
C GLY A 205 -20.76 -2.65 -5.40
N PRO A 206 -20.54 -1.93 -4.29
CA PRO A 206 -21.43 -0.88 -3.85
C PRO A 206 -21.57 0.19 -4.95
N ALA A 207 -22.77 0.79 -5.06
CA ALA A 207 -23.00 1.87 -6.00
C ALA A 207 -21.92 2.96 -5.88
N ASN A 208 -21.42 3.42 -7.02
CA ASN A 208 -20.39 4.47 -7.16
C ASN A 208 -18.97 4.12 -6.68
N ALA A 209 -18.66 2.84 -6.44
CA ALA A 209 -17.30 2.39 -6.13
C ALA A 209 -16.73 1.50 -7.24
N LEU A 210 -15.47 1.71 -7.58
CA LEU A 210 -14.71 0.72 -8.36
C LEU A 210 -14.32 -0.44 -7.45
N VAL A 211 -14.45 -1.66 -7.95
CA VAL A 211 -14.08 -2.87 -7.19
C VAL A 211 -12.76 -3.41 -7.69
N TYR A 212 -11.84 -3.62 -6.78
CA TYR A 212 -10.55 -4.26 -7.06
C TYR A 212 -10.42 -5.55 -6.26
N GLU A 213 -9.86 -6.57 -6.89
CA GLU A 213 -9.42 -7.79 -6.23
C GLU A 213 -7.90 -7.88 -6.27
N TYR A 214 -7.32 -8.33 -5.16
CA TYR A 214 -5.89 -8.53 -5.03
C TYR A 214 -5.59 -9.80 -4.26
N GLN A 215 -4.58 -10.56 -4.69
CA GLN A 215 -4.15 -11.78 -4.02
C GLN A 215 -2.78 -11.57 -3.38
N LEU A 216 -2.69 -11.87 -2.10
CA LEU A 216 -1.47 -11.81 -1.30
C LEU A 216 -1.00 -13.25 -1.02
N VAL A 217 -0.04 -13.73 -1.79
CA VAL A 217 0.58 -15.04 -1.59
C VAL A 217 1.77 -14.86 -0.66
N VAL A 218 1.70 -15.39 0.56
CA VAL A 218 2.64 -15.04 1.63
C VAL A 218 3.99 -15.75 1.55
N ARG A 219 4.12 -16.82 0.73
CA ARG A 219 5.38 -17.55 0.54
C ARG A 219 5.35 -18.39 -0.74
N GLY A 220 6.49 -19.08 -1.04
CA GLY A 220 6.63 -20.00 -2.16
C GLY A 220 7.07 -19.32 -3.46
N ARG A 221 7.22 -20.11 -4.53
CA ARG A 221 7.65 -19.61 -5.86
C ARG A 221 6.64 -18.63 -6.49
N GLY A 222 5.36 -18.80 -6.18
CA GLY A 222 4.29 -17.92 -6.61
C GLY A 222 4.06 -16.74 -5.66
N ALA A 223 4.94 -16.50 -4.68
CA ALA A 223 4.75 -15.43 -3.70
C ALA A 223 4.56 -14.06 -4.37
N THR A 224 3.73 -13.24 -3.74
CA THR A 224 3.64 -11.81 -4.07
C THR A 224 5.02 -11.19 -3.83
N PRO A 225 5.56 -10.40 -4.77
CA PRO A 225 6.87 -9.78 -4.57
C PRO A 225 6.93 -8.94 -3.30
N SER A 226 8.00 -9.10 -2.52
CA SER A 226 8.25 -8.19 -1.40
C SER A 226 8.80 -6.88 -1.96
N LEU A 227 8.15 -5.79 -1.61
CA LEU A 227 8.49 -4.43 -2.03
C LEU A 227 8.58 -3.52 -0.81
N PRO A 228 9.48 -2.53 -0.82
CA PRO A 228 9.65 -1.58 0.27
C PRO A 228 8.43 -0.71 0.53
#